data_bb7f8444693687cdef22aad9d82b458f
#
_entry.id   bb7f8444693687cdef22aad9d82b458f
#
_cell.length_a   1.000
_cell.length_b   1.000
_cell.length_c   1.000
_cell.angle_alpha   90.00
_cell.angle_beta   90.00
_cell.angle_gamma   90.00
#
_symmetry.space_group_name_H-M   'P 1'
#
loop_
_entity.id
_entity.type
_entity.pdbx_description
1 polymer ?
#
loop_
_entity_poly.entity_id
_entity_poly.type
_entity_poly.pdbx_seq_one_letter_code
_entity_poly.pdbx_strand_id
1 'polypeptide(L)'
;MHKLLTSALLFLILTMPYSVFSHSGEEHEHDEPAADSSPQLESGNGWRVVRSIEMCTSGKFVHMILIDHSVYTDKTIYSAAINRLCRSEEDFCRIRFWSQERFIPEKVSLTIEQNKQLKAEYIVNKAGGIRQLRWSCSVDPDKTHCF
;
A
#
# COMPACT_ATOMS: atom_id res chain seq x y z
N MET A 1 -59.92 3.81 10.75
CA MET A 1 -60.37 4.08 9.36
C MET A 1 -59.15 3.91 8.46
N HIS A 2 -59.03 2.75 7.93
CA HIS A 2 -58.98 2.29 6.53
C HIS A 2 -58.15 3.13 5.57
N LYS A 3 -57.08 2.57 5.00
CA LYS A 3 -57.13 2.00 3.65
C LYS A 3 -55.85 1.22 3.31
N LEU A 4 -56.04 -0.07 3.12
CA LEU A 4 -55.17 -1.00 2.42
C LEU A 4 -55.12 -0.60 0.94
N LEU A 5 -53.93 -0.55 0.37
CA LEU A 5 -53.71 -0.53 -1.10
C LEU A 5 -52.69 -1.60 -1.45
N THR A 6 -53.22 -2.73 -1.85
CA THR A 6 -52.52 -3.83 -2.55
C THR A 6 -52.15 -3.37 -3.96
N SER A 7 -50.85 -3.40 -4.29
CA SER A 7 -50.36 -3.26 -5.65
C SER A 7 -49.69 -4.57 -6.07
N ALA A 8 -50.38 -5.26 -6.99
CA ALA A 8 -49.87 -6.46 -7.66
C ALA A 8 -48.78 -6.08 -8.67
N LEU A 9 -47.59 -6.59 -8.53
CA LEU A 9 -46.54 -6.44 -9.52
C LEU A 9 -46.46 -7.70 -10.39
N LEU A 10 -46.80 -7.51 -11.65
CA LEU A 10 -46.82 -8.49 -12.72
C LEU A 10 -45.38 -8.89 -13.10
N PHE A 11 -45.03 -10.17 -12.91
CA PHE A 11 -43.76 -10.72 -13.37
C PHE A 11 -43.85 -11.05 -14.85
N LEU A 12 -43.14 -10.28 -15.67
CA LEU A 12 -42.93 -10.57 -17.08
C LEU A 12 -41.67 -11.41 -17.24
N ILE A 13 -41.87 -12.72 -17.45
CA ILE A 13 -40.77 -13.66 -17.72
C ILE A 13 -40.43 -13.54 -19.23
N LEU A 14 -39.29 -12.92 -19.53
CA LEU A 14 -38.70 -12.95 -20.86
C LEU A 14 -37.87 -14.22 -21.02
N THR A 15 -38.42 -15.19 -21.77
CA THR A 15 -37.69 -16.39 -22.22
C THR A 15 -36.79 -16.00 -23.39
N MET A 16 -35.49 -15.99 -23.20
CA MET A 16 -34.50 -15.89 -24.28
C MET A 16 -34.15 -17.28 -24.84
N PRO A 17 -34.13 -17.46 -26.17
CA PRO A 17 -33.71 -18.73 -26.77
C PRO A 17 -32.18 -18.88 -26.69
N TYR A 18 -31.73 -19.96 -26.14
CA TYR A 18 -30.32 -20.40 -26.19
C TYR A 18 -29.96 -20.83 -27.61
N SER A 19 -29.12 -20.06 -28.29
CA SER A 19 -28.45 -20.52 -29.50
C SER A 19 -27.26 -21.41 -29.11
N VAL A 20 -27.43 -22.70 -29.33
CA VAL A 20 -26.34 -23.70 -29.26
C VAL A 20 -25.47 -23.48 -30.50
N PHE A 21 -24.30 -22.90 -30.32
CA PHE A 21 -23.25 -22.84 -31.33
C PHE A 21 -22.25 -23.97 -31.04
N SER A 22 -22.45 -25.12 -31.72
CA SER A 22 -21.42 -26.17 -31.80
C SER A 22 -20.28 -25.66 -32.66
N HIS A 23 -19.11 -25.45 -32.07
CA HIS A 23 -17.86 -25.34 -32.82
C HIS A 23 -16.91 -26.40 -32.32
N SER A 24 -16.76 -27.45 -33.15
CA SER A 24 -15.68 -28.43 -33.05
C SER A 24 -14.42 -27.80 -33.63
N GLY A 25 -13.30 -27.93 -32.93
CA GLY A 25 -12.02 -27.75 -33.56
C GLY A 25 -10.93 -27.19 -32.65
N GLU A 26 -9.98 -28.08 -32.39
CA GLU A 26 -8.58 -27.83 -32.06
C GLU A 26 -8.23 -27.32 -30.66
N GLU A 27 -7.83 -28.31 -29.87
CA GLU A 27 -7.03 -28.16 -28.66
C GLU A 27 -5.70 -27.49 -29.02
N HIS A 28 -5.58 -26.19 -28.75
CA HIS A 28 -4.31 -25.56 -28.47
C HIS A 28 -4.23 -25.35 -26.97
N GLU A 29 -3.50 -26.23 -26.33
CA GLU A 29 -2.99 -26.11 -24.98
C GLU A 29 -2.07 -24.87 -24.95
N HIS A 30 -2.65 -23.69 -24.71
CA HIS A 30 -1.91 -22.53 -24.29
C HIS A 30 -1.65 -22.71 -22.80
N ASP A 31 -0.43 -23.10 -22.46
CA ASP A 31 0.17 -22.88 -21.15
C ASP A 31 0.13 -21.37 -20.87
N GLU A 32 -0.95 -20.92 -20.27
CA GLU A 32 -1.01 -19.61 -19.64
C GLU A 32 -0.07 -19.68 -18.43
N PRO A 33 1.02 -18.89 -18.38
CA PRO A 33 1.89 -18.89 -17.21
C PRO A 33 1.03 -18.47 -16.03
N ALA A 34 0.95 -19.34 -15.02
CA ALA A 34 0.26 -19.08 -13.76
C ALA A 34 0.69 -17.69 -13.27
N ALA A 35 -0.24 -16.75 -13.30
CA ALA A 35 -0.01 -15.41 -12.76
C ALA A 35 0.41 -15.60 -11.31
N ASP A 36 1.67 -15.27 -11.00
CA ASP A 36 2.21 -15.22 -9.66
C ASP A 36 1.34 -14.26 -8.84
N SER A 37 0.45 -14.81 -8.02
CA SER A 37 -0.50 -14.08 -7.19
C SER A 37 0.17 -13.56 -5.90
N SER A 38 1.45 -13.19 -5.98
CA SER A 38 2.10 -12.44 -4.92
C SER A 38 1.34 -11.13 -4.70
N PRO A 39 0.94 -10.79 -3.47
CA PRO A 39 0.22 -9.54 -3.21
C PRO A 39 1.07 -8.38 -3.72
N GLN A 40 0.54 -7.67 -4.72
CA GLN A 40 1.25 -6.54 -5.34
C GLN A 40 1.38 -5.43 -4.32
N LEU A 41 2.62 -5.19 -3.86
CA LEU A 41 2.93 -4.12 -2.91
C LEU A 41 2.66 -2.75 -3.55
N GLU A 42 2.14 -1.81 -2.76
CA GLU A 42 1.80 -0.48 -3.25
C GLU A 42 3.02 0.30 -3.76
N SER A 43 2.80 1.10 -4.80
CA SER A 43 3.81 1.96 -5.39
C SER A 43 3.19 3.26 -5.93
N GLY A 44 4.05 4.23 -6.22
CA GLY A 44 3.69 5.50 -6.83
C GLY A 44 4.88 6.09 -7.58
N ASN A 45 4.74 7.32 -8.07
CA ASN A 45 5.82 8.00 -8.77
C ASN A 45 6.99 8.26 -7.81
N GLY A 46 8.15 7.68 -8.12
CA GLY A 46 9.39 7.85 -7.35
C GLY A 46 9.43 7.08 -6.02
N TRP A 47 8.47 6.18 -5.72
CA TRP A 47 8.50 5.35 -4.52
C TRP A 47 7.80 4.00 -4.71
N ARG A 48 8.20 3.01 -3.92
CA ARG A 48 7.49 1.73 -3.80
C ARG A 48 7.64 1.12 -2.41
N VAL A 49 6.64 0.37 -1.99
CA VAL A 49 6.74 -0.50 -0.81
C VAL A 49 7.63 -1.68 -1.17
N VAL A 50 8.67 -1.93 -0.40
CA VAL A 50 9.51 -3.12 -0.56
C VAL A 50 9.00 -4.24 0.32
N ARG A 51 8.56 -3.89 1.55
CA ARG A 51 7.92 -4.82 2.48
C ARG A 51 7.11 -4.11 3.55
N SER A 52 6.17 -4.85 4.13
CA SER A 52 5.42 -4.43 5.31
C SER A 52 5.67 -5.48 6.40
N ILE A 53 6.20 -5.06 7.53
CA ILE A 53 6.59 -5.97 8.63
C ILE A 53 5.65 -5.75 9.80
N GLU A 54 4.98 -6.81 10.23
CA GLU A 54 4.13 -6.75 11.40
C GLU A 54 4.95 -6.59 12.69
N MET A 55 4.49 -5.72 13.56
CA MET A 55 5.07 -5.50 14.89
C MET A 55 4.52 -6.52 15.88
N CYS A 56 5.23 -7.60 16.13
CA CYS A 56 4.76 -8.75 16.90
C CYS A 56 3.47 -9.31 16.27
N THR A 57 2.47 -9.66 17.07
CA THR A 57 1.14 -10.12 16.61
C THR A 57 0.06 -9.07 16.86
N SER A 58 0.39 -7.80 16.60
CA SER A 58 -0.46 -6.65 16.98
C SER A 58 -1.40 -6.18 15.88
N GLY A 59 -1.28 -6.72 14.65
CA GLY A 59 -1.95 -6.19 13.45
C GLY A 59 -1.43 -4.83 13.00
N LYS A 60 -0.34 -4.32 13.62
CA LYS A 60 0.29 -3.04 13.28
C LYS A 60 1.53 -3.28 12.43
N PHE A 61 1.62 -2.57 11.31
CA PHE A 61 2.70 -2.77 10.34
C PHE A 61 3.66 -1.57 10.29
N VAL A 62 4.92 -1.87 9.99
CA VAL A 62 5.92 -0.88 9.58
C VAL A 62 6.17 -1.08 8.11
N HIS A 63 5.88 -0.07 7.29
CA HIS A 63 6.11 -0.09 5.85
C HIS A 63 7.54 0.38 5.55
N MET A 64 8.27 -0.44 4.79
CA MET A 64 9.62 -0.16 4.34
C MET A 64 9.57 0.29 2.88
N ILE A 65 9.90 1.55 2.64
CA ILE A 65 9.73 2.22 1.36
C ILE A 65 11.07 2.49 0.71
N LEU A 66 11.18 2.16 -0.55
CA LEU A 66 12.26 2.62 -1.42
C LEU A 66 11.82 3.88 -2.14
N ILE A 67 12.60 4.94 -2.02
CA ILE A 67 12.52 6.16 -2.83
C ILE A 67 13.56 6.05 -3.94
N ASP A 68 13.22 6.45 -5.14
CA ASP A 68 14.16 6.49 -6.24
C ASP A 68 15.36 7.38 -5.90
N HIS A 69 16.56 6.84 -6.10
CA HIS A 69 17.78 7.53 -5.70
C HIS A 69 17.98 8.89 -6.38
N SER A 70 17.46 9.07 -7.59
CA SER A 70 17.56 10.32 -8.34
C SER A 70 16.72 11.46 -7.75
N VAL A 71 15.71 11.16 -6.93
CA VAL A 71 14.72 12.12 -6.40
C VAL A 71 14.58 12.05 -4.88
N TYR A 72 15.52 11.42 -4.17
CA TYR A 72 15.40 11.20 -2.72
C TYR A 72 15.41 12.48 -1.86
N THR A 73 15.76 13.64 -2.43
CA THR A 73 15.68 14.93 -1.76
C THR A 73 14.34 15.64 -1.95
N ASP A 74 13.48 15.12 -2.85
CA ASP A 74 12.15 15.68 -3.08
C ASP A 74 11.15 15.21 -2.01
N LYS A 75 10.87 16.08 -1.03
CA LYS A 75 9.95 15.80 0.09
C LYS A 75 8.52 15.53 -0.35
N THR A 76 8.10 15.94 -1.57
CA THR A 76 6.74 15.71 -2.07
C THR A 76 6.47 14.23 -2.31
N ILE A 77 7.48 13.46 -2.71
CA ILE A 77 7.40 12.01 -2.94
C ILE A 77 7.09 11.27 -1.63
N TYR A 78 7.76 11.66 -0.53
CA TYR A 78 7.50 11.09 0.80
C TYR A 78 6.08 11.41 1.26
N SER A 79 5.63 12.65 1.06
CA SER A 79 4.26 13.06 1.39
C SER A 79 3.22 12.28 0.60
N ALA A 80 3.47 12.01 -0.68
CA ALA A 80 2.60 11.19 -1.52
C ALA A 80 2.49 9.75 -0.99
N ALA A 81 3.63 9.13 -0.64
CA ALA A 81 3.66 7.80 -0.05
C ALA A 81 2.92 7.75 1.31
N ILE A 82 3.16 8.72 2.18
CA ILE A 82 2.50 8.83 3.49
C ILE A 82 0.99 8.97 3.31
N ASN A 83 0.53 9.86 2.44
CA ASN A 83 -0.89 10.08 2.18
C ASN A 83 -1.57 8.85 1.57
N ARG A 84 -0.84 8.04 0.80
CA ARG A 84 -1.35 6.82 0.21
C ARG A 84 -1.49 5.70 1.22
N LEU A 85 -0.47 5.48 2.05
CA LEU A 85 -0.35 4.35 2.96
C LEU A 85 -0.99 4.63 4.33
N CYS A 86 -0.87 5.87 4.83
CA CYS A 86 -1.39 6.28 6.14
C CYS A 86 -2.63 7.15 5.99
N ARG A 87 -3.73 6.59 5.52
CA ARG A 87 -5.00 7.32 5.45
C ARG A 87 -5.40 7.83 6.83
N SER A 88 -6.15 8.93 6.87
CA SER A 88 -6.46 9.71 8.08
C SER A 88 -7.15 8.93 9.22
N GLU A 89 -7.66 7.75 8.94
CA GLU A 89 -8.46 6.94 9.86
C GLU A 89 -7.64 5.90 10.64
N GLU A 90 -6.36 5.72 10.31
CA GLU A 90 -5.55 4.71 10.96
C GLU A 90 -5.08 5.17 12.33
N ASP A 91 -5.30 4.34 13.35
CA ASP A 91 -4.84 4.59 14.71
C ASP A 91 -3.33 4.45 14.84
N PHE A 92 -2.72 3.71 13.94
CA PHE A 92 -1.29 3.50 13.88
C PHE A 92 -0.84 3.42 12.43
N CYS A 93 0.19 4.20 12.10
CA CYS A 93 0.92 4.06 10.85
C CYS A 93 2.40 4.36 11.07
N ARG A 94 3.27 3.52 10.58
CA ARG A 94 4.71 3.73 10.62
C ARG A 94 5.34 3.43 9.28
N ILE A 95 6.08 4.40 8.75
CA ILE A 95 6.78 4.29 7.48
C ILE A 95 8.23 4.69 7.67
N ARG A 96 9.13 3.93 7.07
CA ARG A 96 10.56 4.21 6.99
C ARG A 96 11.00 4.22 5.54
N PHE A 97 11.86 5.18 5.19
CA PHE A 97 12.27 5.45 3.81
C PHE A 97 13.76 5.29 3.61
N TRP A 98 14.14 4.59 2.55
CA TRP A 98 15.53 4.46 2.07
C TRP A 98 15.59 4.81 0.60
N SER A 99 16.79 5.17 0.09
CA SER A 99 17.05 5.40 -1.34
C SER A 99 17.95 4.32 -1.96
N GLN A 100 18.28 3.28 -1.19
CA GLN A 100 19.03 2.12 -1.67
C GLN A 100 18.45 0.85 -1.03
N GLU A 101 17.99 -0.06 -1.86
CA GLU A 101 17.25 -1.26 -1.43
C GLU A 101 18.06 -2.17 -0.51
N ARG A 102 19.37 -2.28 -0.74
CA ARG A 102 20.28 -3.11 0.08
C ARG A 102 20.30 -2.76 1.57
N PHE A 103 19.86 -1.56 1.94
CA PHE A 103 19.80 -1.12 3.33
C PHE A 103 18.42 -1.28 3.95
N ILE A 104 17.41 -1.73 3.19
CA ILE A 104 16.07 -1.96 3.71
C ILE A 104 16.07 -3.21 4.57
N PRO A 105 15.71 -3.12 5.87
CA PRO A 105 15.79 -4.25 6.80
C PRO A 105 14.72 -5.31 6.53
N GLU A 106 15.00 -6.54 6.93
CA GLU A 106 14.04 -7.65 6.95
C GLU A 106 13.27 -7.74 8.26
N LYS A 107 13.67 -6.95 9.26
CA LYS A 107 13.07 -6.90 10.59
C LYS A 107 12.74 -5.46 10.96
N VAL A 108 11.86 -5.27 11.95
CA VAL A 108 11.52 -3.93 12.46
C VAL A 108 12.73 -3.24 13.11
N SER A 109 13.62 -4.00 13.77
CA SER A 109 14.86 -3.50 14.32
C SER A 109 15.86 -3.15 13.23
N LEU A 110 16.57 -2.03 13.39
CA LEU A 110 17.58 -1.55 12.45
C LEU A 110 18.99 -1.86 12.95
N THR A 111 19.88 -2.23 12.05
CA THR A 111 21.31 -2.16 12.30
C THR A 111 21.79 -0.71 12.29
N ILE A 112 22.99 -0.45 12.80
CA ILE A 112 23.59 0.90 12.79
C ILE A 112 23.68 1.42 11.35
N GLU A 113 24.09 0.58 10.41
CA GLU A 113 24.23 0.97 9.00
C GLU A 113 22.88 1.28 8.34
N GLN A 114 21.88 0.43 8.57
CA GLN A 114 20.52 0.67 8.07
C GLN A 114 19.94 1.98 8.61
N ASN A 115 20.19 2.30 9.88
CA ASN A 115 19.75 3.55 10.49
C ASN A 115 20.47 4.77 9.89
N LYS A 116 21.78 4.68 9.62
CA LYS A 116 22.54 5.75 8.95
C LYS A 116 22.03 6.05 7.54
N GLN A 117 21.50 5.04 6.84
CA GLN A 117 21.00 5.18 5.48
C GLN A 117 19.51 5.52 5.40
N LEU A 118 18.83 5.58 6.55
CA LEU A 118 17.44 6.01 6.65
C LEU A 118 17.29 7.45 6.17
N LYS A 119 16.34 7.72 5.28
CA LYS A 119 16.10 9.04 4.70
C LYS A 119 15.01 9.83 5.44
N ALA A 120 13.98 9.13 5.87
CA ALA A 120 12.93 9.69 6.71
C ALA A 120 12.23 8.58 7.51
N GLU A 121 11.59 8.97 8.59
CA GLU A 121 10.67 8.13 9.34
C GLU A 121 9.40 8.91 9.67
N TYR A 122 8.25 8.34 9.33
CA TYR A 122 6.93 8.84 9.70
C TYR A 122 6.29 7.89 10.69
N ILE A 123 5.70 8.42 11.74
CA ILE A 123 4.94 7.65 12.72
C ILE A 123 3.70 8.41 13.17
N VAL A 124 2.56 7.72 13.16
CA VAL A 124 1.34 8.07 13.85
C VAL A 124 1.01 6.95 14.83
N ASN A 125 0.71 7.31 16.06
CA ASN A 125 0.14 6.43 17.07
C ASN A 125 -0.84 7.25 17.90
N LYS A 126 -2.12 7.19 17.56
CA LYS A 126 -3.16 8.00 18.21
C LYS A 126 -3.29 7.68 19.69
N ALA A 127 -3.18 6.41 20.07
CA ALA A 127 -3.24 6.01 21.48
C ALA A 127 -2.11 6.60 22.33
N GLY A 128 -0.93 6.83 21.73
CA GLY A 128 0.22 7.46 22.39
C GLY A 128 0.34 8.97 22.15
N GLY A 129 -0.61 9.58 21.41
CA GLY A 129 -0.54 11.01 21.08
C GLY A 129 0.63 11.37 20.16
N ILE A 130 1.17 10.39 19.39
CA ILE A 130 2.36 10.61 18.56
C ILE A 130 1.93 10.86 17.13
N ARG A 131 2.42 11.96 16.54
CA ARG A 131 2.44 12.22 15.10
C ARG A 131 3.74 12.94 14.77
N GLN A 132 4.64 12.28 14.08
CA GLN A 132 5.96 12.82 13.80
C GLN A 132 6.45 12.38 12.43
N LEU A 133 7.03 13.33 11.69
CA LEU A 133 7.84 13.08 10.50
C LEU A 133 9.24 13.63 10.77
N ARG A 134 10.23 12.75 10.71
CA ARG A 134 11.64 13.10 10.90
C ARG A 134 12.41 12.85 9.61
N TRP A 135 13.36 13.71 9.33
CA TRP A 135 14.19 13.67 8.13
C TRP A 135 15.65 13.38 8.48
N SER A 136 16.35 12.66 7.63
CA SER A 136 17.82 12.65 7.72
C SER A 136 18.39 13.98 7.23
N CYS A 137 19.58 14.34 7.70
CA CYS A 137 20.25 15.58 7.25
C CYS A 137 20.69 15.52 5.77
N SER A 138 20.61 14.36 5.12
CA SER A 138 20.83 14.24 3.68
C SER A 138 19.61 14.65 2.84
N VAL A 139 18.41 14.70 3.44
CA VAL A 139 17.15 15.12 2.80
C VAL A 139 16.78 16.53 3.24
N ASP A 140 16.90 16.81 4.53
CA ASP A 140 16.67 18.12 5.12
C ASP A 140 18.00 18.70 5.61
N PRO A 141 18.54 19.76 4.97
CA PRO A 141 19.81 20.34 5.39
C PRO A 141 19.73 21.14 6.68
N ASP A 142 18.53 21.40 7.21
CA ASP A 142 18.34 22.09 8.49
C ASP A 142 18.74 21.18 9.66
N LYS A 143 19.98 21.36 10.12
CA LYS A 143 20.59 20.56 11.20
C LYS A 143 19.87 20.66 12.54
N THR A 144 18.95 21.59 12.72
CA THR A 144 18.17 21.72 13.96
C THR A 144 17.00 20.75 14.03
N HIS A 145 16.59 20.21 12.87
CA HIS A 145 15.39 19.36 12.74
C HIS A 145 15.66 17.98 12.11
N CYS A 146 16.87 17.70 11.67
CA CYS A 146 17.24 16.41 11.08
C CYS A 146 17.93 15.47 12.08
N PHE A 147 17.98 14.16 11.79
CA PHE A 147 18.69 13.12 12.54
C PHE A 147 19.86 12.55 11.75
#